data_0c0eb6182c4a473c5a92aeb2a43a293a
#
_entry.id   0c0eb6182c4a473c5a92aeb2a43a293a
#
_cell.length_a   1.000
_cell.length_b   1.000
_cell.length_c   1.000
_cell.angle_alpha   90.00
_cell.angle_beta   90.00
_cell.angle_gamma   90.00
#
_symmetry.space_group_name_H-M   'P 1'
#
loop_
_entity.id
_entity.type
_entity.pdbx_description
1 polymer ?
#
loop_
_entity_poly.entity_id
_entity_poly.type
_entity_poly.pdbx_seq_one_letter_code
_entity_poly.pdbx_strand_id
1 'polypeptide(L)'
;MPEPVAILCSGQGGQHPAMFDLVASCPEAEPVFAAAAEVLGQDPRRFVREATPADLFSDLSGQILCCTQALAAWAALGMVRPARVVIAGYSVGELAAWGCAGALDGPVTLRLAQRRAALMDAAAPSNSGLAAIVGLRRPTLEPILARHAVSIAIVDDVDSFVVGGPRPGLEAARQEAAARGARHTVSLKVALPSHTPLLGAATEQFPAVLHEMSPRLPRAGYRLLSGIDGDTIQDVETGIDKLARQISTTIDWAACLESCRSAGAEAALELGPGTAL
;
A
#
# COMPACT_ATOMS: atom_id res chain seq x y z
N MET A 1 24.84 15.16 11.58
CA MET A 1 24.39 13.74 11.46
C MET A 1 23.97 13.55 10.03
N PRO A 2 24.16 12.37 9.42
CA PRO A 2 23.72 12.16 8.04
C PRO A 2 22.22 12.41 7.92
N GLU A 3 21.80 12.98 6.80
CA GLU A 3 20.40 13.22 6.49
C GLU A 3 19.63 11.90 6.34
N PRO A 4 18.37 11.86 6.69
CA PRO A 4 17.57 10.65 6.52
C PRO A 4 17.28 10.40 5.03
N VAL A 5 17.11 9.13 4.67
CA VAL A 5 16.60 8.71 3.36
C VAL A 5 15.12 8.34 3.51
N ALA A 6 14.29 8.79 2.59
CA ALA A 6 12.90 8.31 2.52
C ALA A 6 12.87 6.90 1.90
N ILE A 7 12.21 5.96 2.57
CA ILE A 7 11.95 4.62 2.07
C ILE A 7 10.46 4.53 1.77
N LEU A 8 10.13 4.31 0.50
CA LEU A 8 8.75 4.28 0.03
C LEU A 8 8.39 2.85 -0.39
N CYS A 9 7.42 2.25 0.29
CA CYS A 9 6.94 0.90 -0.02
C CYS A 9 5.70 0.99 -0.91
N SER A 10 5.78 0.45 -2.11
CA SER A 10 4.71 0.53 -3.10
C SER A 10 3.51 -0.35 -2.75
N GLY A 11 2.33 0.06 -3.22
CA GLY A 11 1.09 -0.72 -3.18
C GLY A 11 0.93 -1.64 -4.39
N GLN A 12 -0.29 -2.18 -4.51
CA GLN A 12 -0.68 -3.07 -5.61
C GLN A 12 -0.86 -2.31 -6.93
N GLY A 13 -0.78 -3.05 -8.05
CA GLY A 13 -1.05 -2.56 -9.40
C GLY A 13 0.19 -2.56 -10.31
N GLY A 14 1.40 -2.52 -9.73
CA GLY A 14 2.67 -2.54 -10.45
C GLY A 14 3.29 -3.94 -10.63
N GLN A 15 2.61 -5.02 -10.23
CA GLN A 15 3.16 -6.38 -10.32
C GLN A 15 3.45 -6.77 -11.78
N HIS A 16 4.59 -7.42 -12.00
CA HIS A 16 4.99 -7.89 -13.31
C HIS A 16 5.97 -9.07 -13.20
N PRO A 17 6.16 -9.88 -14.26
CA PRO A 17 6.98 -11.11 -14.20
C PRO A 17 8.44 -10.91 -13.76
N ALA A 18 9.02 -9.74 -13.97
CA ALA A 18 10.41 -9.42 -13.64
C ALA A 18 10.57 -8.64 -12.31
N MET A 19 9.51 -8.50 -11.51
CA MET A 19 9.53 -7.62 -10.33
C MET A 19 10.60 -8.00 -9.30
N PHE A 20 10.98 -9.26 -9.22
CA PHE A 20 12.01 -9.74 -8.29
C PHE A 20 13.43 -9.83 -8.87
N ASP A 21 13.64 -9.57 -10.17
CA ASP A 21 14.91 -9.87 -10.86
C ASP A 21 16.13 -9.22 -10.20
N LEU A 22 16.01 -8.01 -9.66
CA LEU A 22 17.10 -7.31 -8.97
C LEU A 22 17.55 -7.98 -7.67
N VAL A 23 16.68 -8.75 -7.02
CA VAL A 23 16.92 -9.32 -5.69
C VAL A 23 16.78 -10.85 -5.66
N ALA A 24 16.41 -11.46 -6.79
CA ALA A 24 16.07 -12.88 -6.88
C ALA A 24 17.21 -13.82 -6.45
N SER A 25 18.47 -13.42 -6.64
CA SER A 25 19.66 -14.20 -6.27
C SER A 25 20.40 -13.64 -5.05
N CYS A 26 19.83 -12.65 -4.35
CA CYS A 26 20.44 -12.07 -3.15
C CYS A 26 20.25 -13.00 -1.95
N PRO A 27 21.34 -13.50 -1.32
CA PRO A 27 21.22 -14.42 -0.18
C PRO A 27 20.45 -13.81 1.01
N GLU A 28 20.56 -12.50 1.23
CA GLU A 28 19.86 -11.78 2.31
C GLU A 28 18.35 -11.74 2.09
N ALA A 29 17.88 -11.86 0.84
CA ALA A 29 16.47 -11.88 0.48
C ALA A 29 15.84 -13.28 0.56
N GLU A 30 16.66 -14.36 0.56
CA GLU A 30 16.16 -15.73 0.52
C GLU A 30 15.20 -16.09 1.69
N PRO A 31 15.44 -15.67 2.95
CA PRO A 31 14.47 -15.91 4.03
C PRO A 31 13.10 -15.24 3.78
N VAL A 32 13.06 -14.10 3.07
CA VAL A 32 11.82 -13.43 2.71
C VAL A 32 11.07 -14.23 1.64
N PHE A 33 11.78 -14.70 0.61
CA PHE A 33 11.18 -15.55 -0.43
C PHE A 33 10.65 -16.86 0.12
N ALA A 34 11.40 -17.51 1.05
CA ALA A 34 10.95 -18.73 1.71
C ALA A 34 9.66 -18.49 2.51
N ALA A 35 9.60 -17.42 3.31
CA ALA A 35 8.39 -17.08 4.07
C ALA A 35 7.20 -16.70 3.15
N ALA A 36 7.47 -16.03 2.03
CA ALA A 36 6.44 -15.72 1.05
C ALA A 36 5.90 -17.00 0.38
N ALA A 37 6.76 -17.97 0.11
CA ALA A 37 6.36 -19.25 -0.44
C ALA A 37 5.42 -20.03 0.48
N GLU A 38 5.58 -19.94 1.80
CA GLU A 38 4.70 -20.57 2.78
C GLU A 38 3.26 -20.00 2.70
N VAL A 39 3.11 -18.67 2.56
CA VAL A 39 1.79 -18.02 2.53
C VAL A 39 1.15 -18.03 1.14
N LEU A 40 1.96 -18.04 0.06
CA LEU A 40 1.50 -18.05 -1.33
C LEU A 40 1.26 -19.49 -1.86
N GLY A 41 1.84 -20.49 -1.20
CA GLY A 41 1.78 -21.90 -1.61
C GLY A 41 2.81 -22.29 -2.68
N GLN A 42 3.63 -21.35 -3.17
CA GLN A 42 4.73 -21.58 -4.10
C GLN A 42 5.75 -20.43 -4.08
N ASP A 43 6.93 -20.66 -4.64
CA ASP A 43 7.96 -19.62 -4.74
C ASP A 43 7.43 -18.37 -5.48
N PRO A 44 7.44 -17.17 -4.86
CA PRO A 44 6.92 -15.98 -5.47
C PRO A 44 7.64 -15.57 -6.76
N ARG A 45 8.93 -15.91 -6.91
CA ARG A 45 9.73 -15.66 -8.13
C ARG A 45 9.22 -16.48 -9.32
N ARG A 46 8.75 -17.69 -9.05
CA ARG A 46 8.10 -18.55 -10.03
C ARG A 46 6.67 -18.09 -10.30
N PHE A 47 5.92 -17.79 -9.22
CA PHE A 47 4.53 -17.35 -9.34
C PHE A 47 4.37 -16.17 -10.28
N VAL A 48 5.15 -15.10 -10.14
CA VAL A 48 5.01 -13.88 -10.98
C VAL A 48 5.27 -14.13 -12.46
N ARG A 49 5.99 -15.20 -12.82
CA ARG A 49 6.30 -15.58 -14.20
C ARG A 49 5.25 -16.51 -14.82
N GLU A 50 4.57 -17.31 -14.00
CA GLU A 50 3.65 -18.34 -14.46
C GLU A 50 2.17 -17.98 -14.23
N ALA A 51 1.88 -17.03 -13.34
CA ALA A 51 0.52 -16.64 -12.97
C ALA A 51 -0.25 -16.03 -14.15
N THR A 52 -1.53 -16.33 -14.22
CA THR A 52 -2.43 -15.58 -15.10
C THR A 52 -2.55 -14.13 -14.65
N PRO A 53 -2.92 -13.18 -15.53
CA PRO A 53 -3.19 -11.81 -15.10
C PRO A 53 -4.23 -11.72 -13.96
N ALA A 54 -5.23 -12.58 -13.95
CA ALA A 54 -6.24 -12.62 -12.90
C ALA A 54 -5.62 -13.01 -11.53
N ASP A 55 -4.76 -14.02 -11.52
CA ASP A 55 -4.07 -14.46 -10.31
C ASP A 55 -3.04 -13.43 -9.84
N LEU A 56 -2.25 -12.87 -10.77
CA LEU A 56 -1.21 -11.88 -10.46
C LEU A 56 -1.78 -10.60 -9.83
N PHE A 57 -2.96 -10.18 -10.26
CA PHE A 57 -3.65 -8.96 -9.77
C PHE A 57 -4.81 -9.28 -8.81
N SER A 58 -4.96 -10.52 -8.32
CA SER A 58 -5.88 -10.80 -7.21
C SER A 58 -5.44 -10.05 -5.95
N ASP A 59 -6.37 -9.73 -5.06
CA ASP A 59 -6.04 -8.97 -3.85
C ASP A 59 -5.04 -9.74 -2.99
N LEU A 60 -5.28 -11.03 -2.78
CA LEU A 60 -4.40 -11.90 -2.00
C LEU A 60 -2.97 -11.92 -2.54
N SER A 61 -2.81 -12.29 -3.82
CA SER A 61 -1.46 -12.37 -4.42
C SER A 61 -0.81 -11.00 -4.46
N GLY A 62 -1.54 -9.96 -4.83
CA GLY A 62 -1.03 -8.60 -4.92
C GLY A 62 -0.45 -8.11 -3.60
N GLN A 63 -1.18 -8.30 -2.49
CA GLN A 63 -0.70 -7.88 -1.18
C GLN A 63 0.56 -8.64 -0.74
N ILE A 64 0.58 -9.97 -0.90
CA ILE A 64 1.75 -10.79 -0.56
C ILE A 64 2.96 -10.38 -1.43
N LEU A 65 2.79 -10.25 -2.74
CA LEU A 65 3.88 -9.94 -3.67
C LEU A 65 4.48 -8.55 -3.41
N CYS A 66 3.66 -7.53 -3.16
CA CYS A 66 4.15 -6.19 -2.83
C CYS A 66 4.94 -6.17 -1.52
N CYS A 67 4.44 -6.83 -0.46
CA CYS A 67 5.17 -6.95 0.79
C CYS A 67 6.48 -7.75 0.60
N THR A 68 6.44 -8.85 -0.18
CA THR A 68 7.63 -9.65 -0.48
C THR A 68 8.69 -8.81 -1.17
N GLN A 69 8.31 -8.03 -2.20
CA GLN A 69 9.25 -7.18 -2.94
C GLN A 69 9.90 -6.14 -2.03
N ALA A 70 9.12 -5.42 -1.24
CA ALA A 70 9.65 -4.39 -0.36
C ALA A 70 10.60 -4.99 0.70
N LEU A 71 10.20 -6.09 1.35
CA LEU A 71 11.01 -6.77 2.36
C LEU A 71 12.28 -7.38 1.76
N ALA A 72 12.21 -8.01 0.58
CA ALA A 72 13.36 -8.60 -0.11
C ALA A 72 14.35 -7.52 -0.54
N ALA A 73 13.87 -6.42 -1.14
CA ALA A 73 14.71 -5.29 -1.49
C ALA A 73 15.35 -4.64 -0.24
N TRP A 74 14.59 -4.50 0.83
CA TRP A 74 15.11 -4.01 2.10
C TRP A 74 16.17 -4.94 2.71
N ALA A 75 15.98 -6.26 2.62
CA ALA A 75 16.95 -7.25 3.06
C ALA A 75 18.24 -7.17 2.22
N ALA A 76 18.12 -7.05 0.90
CA ALA A 76 19.25 -6.97 -0.02
C ALA A 76 20.15 -5.76 0.21
N LEU A 77 19.63 -4.66 0.76
CA LEU A 77 20.47 -3.51 1.18
C LEU A 77 21.47 -3.87 2.28
N GLY A 78 21.18 -4.88 3.10
CA GLY A 78 22.12 -5.43 4.08
C GLY A 78 22.83 -4.37 4.92
N MET A 79 24.15 -4.36 4.90
CA MET A 79 24.99 -3.42 5.65
C MET A 79 25.00 -1.99 5.11
N VAL A 80 24.53 -1.76 3.87
CA VAL A 80 24.47 -0.40 3.29
C VAL A 80 23.17 0.34 3.62
N ARG A 81 22.30 -0.25 4.44
CA ARG A 81 21.08 0.43 4.89
C ARG A 81 21.40 1.74 5.58
N PRO A 82 20.68 2.82 5.25
CA PRO A 82 20.86 4.08 5.96
C PRO A 82 20.55 3.91 7.46
N ALA A 83 21.36 4.54 8.32
CA ALA A 83 21.15 4.50 9.77
C ALA A 83 19.93 5.32 10.22
N ARG A 84 19.51 6.29 9.40
CA ARG A 84 18.32 7.13 9.62
C ARG A 84 17.44 7.08 8.40
N VAL A 85 16.19 6.69 8.59
CA VAL A 85 15.21 6.62 7.52
C VAL A 85 13.86 7.16 7.98
N VAL A 86 13.09 7.69 7.02
CA VAL A 86 11.66 7.93 7.14
C VAL A 86 10.98 6.95 6.20
N ILE A 87 10.10 6.11 6.73
CA ILE A 87 9.50 5.02 5.98
C ILE A 87 8.02 5.28 5.86
N ALA A 88 7.52 5.29 4.63
CA ALA A 88 6.11 5.40 4.30
C ALA A 88 5.68 4.26 3.38
N GLY A 89 4.42 3.90 3.42
CA GLY A 89 3.87 2.87 2.55
C GLY A 89 2.54 3.26 1.92
N TYR A 90 2.44 2.99 0.63
CA TYR A 90 1.23 3.24 -0.15
C TYR A 90 0.30 2.03 -0.05
N SER A 91 -0.87 2.19 0.57
CA SER A 91 -1.83 1.09 0.74
C SER A 91 -1.21 -0.11 1.49
N VAL A 92 -1.19 -1.31 0.90
CA VAL A 92 -0.53 -2.48 1.49
C VAL A 92 0.97 -2.25 1.72
N GLY A 93 1.58 -1.33 1.01
CA GLY A 93 2.96 -0.91 1.26
C GLY A 93 3.19 -0.39 2.68
N GLU A 94 2.18 0.14 3.37
CA GLU A 94 2.32 0.51 4.78
C GLU A 94 2.59 -0.71 5.66
N LEU A 95 1.95 -1.85 5.38
CA LEU A 95 2.27 -3.09 6.09
C LEU A 95 3.71 -3.54 5.84
N ALA A 96 4.21 -3.43 4.61
CA ALA A 96 5.62 -3.65 4.30
C ALA A 96 6.54 -2.64 5.00
N ALA A 97 6.13 -1.37 5.11
CA ALA A 97 6.86 -0.33 5.83
C ALA A 97 7.03 -0.68 7.32
N TRP A 98 6.02 -1.26 7.97
CA TRP A 98 6.12 -1.78 9.34
C TRP A 98 7.20 -2.88 9.44
N GLY A 99 7.28 -3.77 8.45
CA GLY A 99 8.32 -4.79 8.36
C GLY A 99 9.70 -4.19 8.16
N CYS A 100 9.88 -3.26 7.22
CA CYS A 100 11.14 -2.57 6.96
C CYS A 100 11.61 -1.74 8.17
N ALA A 101 10.68 -1.16 8.91
CA ALA A 101 10.96 -0.43 10.15
C ALA A 101 11.38 -1.34 11.31
N GLY A 102 11.22 -2.66 11.19
CA GLY A 102 11.47 -3.63 12.24
C GLY A 102 10.40 -3.62 13.33
N ALA A 103 9.25 -3.03 13.06
CA ALA A 103 8.08 -3.05 13.92
C ALA A 103 7.33 -4.39 13.84
N LEU A 104 7.46 -5.09 12.71
CA LEU A 104 7.03 -6.46 12.46
C LEU A 104 8.20 -7.26 11.90
N ASP A 105 8.24 -8.57 12.17
CA ASP A 105 9.18 -9.46 11.52
C ASP A 105 8.68 -9.83 10.10
N GLY A 106 9.60 -10.11 9.15
CA GLY A 106 9.26 -10.36 7.75
C GLY A 106 8.19 -11.46 7.55
N PRO A 107 8.35 -12.67 8.13
CA PRO A 107 7.31 -13.71 8.03
C PRO A 107 5.96 -13.30 8.64
N VAL A 108 5.98 -12.50 9.71
CA VAL A 108 4.75 -11.94 10.33
C VAL A 108 4.08 -10.96 9.38
N THR A 109 4.84 -10.06 8.76
CA THR A 109 4.33 -9.10 7.78
C THR A 109 3.61 -9.80 6.62
N LEU A 110 4.18 -10.90 6.11
CA LEU A 110 3.59 -11.67 5.00
C LEU A 110 2.30 -12.39 5.41
N ARG A 111 2.26 -12.97 6.61
CA ARG A 111 1.00 -13.56 7.15
C ARG A 111 -0.06 -12.49 7.37
N LEU A 112 0.32 -11.30 7.84
CA LEU A 112 -0.62 -10.18 7.97
C LEU A 112 -1.15 -9.71 6.62
N ALA A 113 -0.32 -9.66 5.57
CA ALA A 113 -0.76 -9.34 4.21
C ALA A 113 -1.82 -10.34 3.72
N GLN A 114 -1.60 -11.65 3.96
CA GLN A 114 -2.58 -12.69 3.66
C GLN A 114 -3.90 -12.50 4.44
N ARG A 115 -3.81 -12.27 5.76
CA ARG A 115 -4.98 -12.08 6.62
C ARG A 115 -5.74 -10.81 6.26
N ARG A 116 -5.03 -9.71 5.96
CA ARG A 116 -5.61 -8.44 5.52
C ARG A 116 -6.38 -8.63 4.21
N ALA A 117 -5.79 -9.26 3.21
CA ALA A 117 -6.44 -9.56 1.94
C ALA A 117 -7.73 -10.38 2.13
N ALA A 118 -7.68 -11.44 2.93
CA ALA A 118 -8.84 -12.28 3.20
C ALA A 118 -10.00 -11.50 3.86
N LEU A 119 -9.70 -10.59 4.79
CA LEU A 119 -10.71 -9.73 5.42
C LEU A 119 -11.30 -8.72 4.43
N MET A 120 -10.46 -8.14 3.57
CA MET A 120 -10.88 -7.18 2.57
C MET A 120 -11.74 -7.85 1.49
N ASP A 121 -11.34 -9.03 1.00
CA ASP A 121 -12.11 -9.82 0.03
C ASP A 121 -13.49 -10.21 0.59
N ALA A 122 -13.55 -10.61 1.88
CA ALA A 122 -14.80 -10.98 2.54
C ALA A 122 -15.75 -9.79 2.77
N ALA A 123 -15.21 -8.59 2.95
CA ALA A 123 -15.99 -7.38 3.19
C ALA A 123 -16.41 -6.67 1.90
N ALA A 124 -15.72 -6.90 0.79
CA ALA A 124 -15.90 -6.12 -0.43
C ALA A 124 -17.25 -6.41 -1.11
N PRO A 125 -18.03 -5.38 -1.44
CA PRO A 125 -19.21 -5.56 -2.30
C PRO A 125 -18.80 -6.09 -3.68
N SER A 126 -19.61 -6.98 -4.22
CA SER A 126 -19.45 -7.43 -5.59
C SER A 126 -19.56 -6.25 -6.58
N ASN A 127 -18.86 -6.34 -7.71
CA ASN A 127 -18.89 -5.33 -8.76
C ASN A 127 -18.44 -3.93 -8.31
N SER A 128 -17.40 -3.87 -7.52
CA SER A 128 -16.74 -2.64 -7.05
C SER A 128 -15.30 -2.53 -7.58
N GLY A 129 -14.60 -1.45 -7.25
CA GLY A 129 -13.21 -1.26 -7.67
C GLY A 129 -12.69 0.14 -7.41
N LEU A 130 -11.58 0.45 -8.06
CA LEU A 130 -10.88 1.74 -7.98
C LEU A 130 -10.68 2.35 -9.37
N ALA A 131 -10.57 3.69 -9.40
CA ALA A 131 -10.17 4.45 -10.58
C ALA A 131 -9.28 5.62 -10.17
N ALA A 132 -8.37 6.05 -11.04
CA ALA A 132 -7.62 7.29 -10.87
C ALA A 132 -8.29 8.42 -11.65
N ILE A 133 -8.33 9.62 -11.05
CA ILE A 133 -8.81 10.86 -11.65
C ILE A 133 -7.76 11.94 -11.39
N VAL A 134 -7.23 12.53 -12.46
CA VAL A 134 -6.16 13.54 -12.41
C VAL A 134 -6.59 14.81 -13.13
N GLY A 135 -6.26 15.97 -12.57
CA GLY A 135 -6.50 17.28 -13.16
C GLY A 135 -7.76 18.00 -12.64
N LEU A 136 -8.43 17.46 -11.63
CA LEU A 136 -9.51 18.15 -10.93
C LEU A 136 -9.16 18.34 -9.45
N ARG A 137 -9.31 19.54 -8.94
CA ARG A 137 -9.17 19.80 -7.51
C ARG A 137 -10.35 19.24 -6.70
N ARG A 138 -10.10 18.90 -5.45
CA ARG A 138 -11.08 18.31 -4.51
C ARG A 138 -12.46 19.01 -4.52
N PRO A 139 -12.58 20.38 -4.46
CA PRO A 139 -13.90 21.04 -4.46
C PRO A 139 -14.73 20.80 -5.74
N THR A 140 -14.07 20.53 -6.87
CA THR A 140 -14.76 20.19 -8.13
C THR A 140 -15.07 18.69 -8.19
N LEU A 141 -14.20 17.85 -7.66
CA LEU A 141 -14.31 16.38 -7.73
C LEU A 141 -15.36 15.85 -6.76
N GLU A 142 -15.37 16.27 -5.48
CA GLU A 142 -16.27 15.72 -4.45
C GLU A 142 -17.76 15.76 -4.81
N PRO A 143 -18.31 16.85 -5.40
CA PRO A 143 -19.71 16.85 -5.83
C PRO A 143 -20.01 15.85 -6.94
N ILE A 144 -19.04 15.54 -7.81
CA ILE A 144 -19.16 14.50 -8.84
C ILE A 144 -19.25 13.13 -8.15
N LEU A 145 -18.31 12.84 -7.28
CA LEU A 145 -18.22 11.55 -6.59
C LEU A 145 -19.48 11.26 -5.77
N ALA A 146 -19.98 12.28 -5.04
CA ALA A 146 -21.18 12.15 -4.21
C ALA A 146 -22.42 11.75 -5.01
N ARG A 147 -22.59 12.27 -6.23
CA ARG A 147 -23.72 11.91 -7.12
C ARG A 147 -23.71 10.45 -7.57
N HIS A 148 -22.53 9.83 -7.58
CA HIS A 148 -22.32 8.48 -8.11
C HIS A 148 -22.00 7.44 -7.03
N ALA A 149 -22.16 7.78 -5.74
CA ALA A 149 -21.82 6.92 -4.60
C ALA A 149 -20.36 6.41 -4.64
N VAL A 150 -19.44 7.29 -5.04
CA VAL A 150 -18.00 7.06 -5.09
C VAL A 150 -17.32 7.89 -4.02
N SER A 151 -16.26 7.39 -3.42
CA SER A 151 -15.47 8.07 -2.39
C SER A 151 -14.03 8.29 -2.84
N ILE A 152 -13.35 9.31 -2.32
CA ILE A 152 -11.91 9.44 -2.44
C ILE A 152 -11.28 8.33 -1.59
N ALA A 153 -10.46 7.51 -2.23
CA ALA A 153 -9.71 6.43 -1.61
C ALA A 153 -8.28 6.88 -1.24
N ILE A 154 -7.60 7.59 -2.13
CA ILE A 154 -6.24 8.09 -1.90
C ILE A 154 -6.13 9.50 -2.46
N VAL A 155 -5.42 10.37 -1.74
CA VAL A 155 -4.99 11.70 -2.15
C VAL A 155 -3.52 11.61 -2.53
N ASP A 156 -3.22 11.63 -3.83
CA ASP A 156 -1.84 11.61 -4.32
C ASP A 156 -1.25 13.01 -4.41
N ASP A 157 -2.10 14.00 -4.79
CA ASP A 157 -1.71 15.40 -4.90
C ASP A 157 -2.98 16.29 -4.85
N VAL A 158 -2.81 17.61 -4.96
CA VAL A 158 -3.88 18.63 -4.95
C VAL A 158 -4.95 18.42 -6.03
N ASP A 159 -4.60 17.74 -7.12
CA ASP A 159 -5.47 17.45 -8.27
C ASP A 159 -5.34 16.00 -8.78
N SER A 160 -4.78 15.10 -7.97
CA SER A 160 -4.59 13.69 -8.31
C SER A 160 -5.18 12.79 -7.21
N PHE A 161 -6.14 11.95 -7.58
CA PHE A 161 -6.89 11.13 -6.62
C PHE A 161 -7.13 9.72 -7.17
N VAL A 162 -7.04 8.74 -6.27
CA VAL A 162 -7.69 7.45 -6.47
C VAL A 162 -9.06 7.51 -5.81
N VAL A 163 -10.07 7.02 -6.52
CA VAL A 163 -11.46 6.98 -6.06
C VAL A 163 -11.98 5.54 -6.08
N GLY A 164 -12.87 5.20 -5.13
CA GLY A 164 -13.38 3.84 -5.00
C GLY A 164 -14.89 3.81 -4.84
N GLY A 165 -15.52 2.75 -5.34
CA GLY A 165 -16.95 2.57 -5.26
C GLY A 165 -17.47 1.46 -6.17
N PRO A 166 -18.82 1.36 -6.32
CA PRO A 166 -19.44 0.46 -7.29
C PRO A 166 -19.00 0.78 -8.72
N ARG A 167 -18.72 -0.24 -9.54
CA ARG A 167 -18.24 -0.04 -10.93
C ARG A 167 -19.13 0.86 -11.78
N PRO A 168 -20.48 0.76 -11.76
CA PRO A 168 -21.33 1.68 -12.51
C PRO A 168 -21.16 3.14 -12.07
N GLY A 169 -21.03 3.38 -10.75
CA GLY A 169 -20.77 4.70 -10.19
C GLY A 169 -19.40 5.24 -10.58
N LEU A 170 -18.36 4.39 -10.53
CA LEU A 170 -17.01 4.77 -10.97
C LEU A 170 -17.00 5.17 -12.45
N GLU A 171 -17.68 4.43 -13.32
CA GLU A 171 -17.71 4.75 -14.75
C GLU A 171 -18.43 6.08 -14.99
N ALA A 172 -19.60 6.29 -14.36
CA ALA A 172 -20.32 7.56 -14.46
C ALA A 172 -19.51 8.74 -13.90
N ALA A 173 -18.84 8.56 -12.74
CA ALA A 173 -17.98 9.59 -12.16
C ALA A 173 -16.79 9.93 -13.06
N ARG A 174 -16.15 8.94 -13.69
CA ARG A 174 -15.05 9.14 -14.64
C ARG A 174 -15.50 9.93 -15.87
N GLN A 175 -16.65 9.58 -16.45
CA GLN A 175 -17.20 10.28 -17.61
C GLN A 175 -17.54 11.74 -17.26
N GLU A 176 -18.18 11.99 -16.12
CA GLU A 176 -18.48 13.35 -15.67
C GLU A 176 -17.19 14.12 -15.34
N ALA A 177 -16.21 13.53 -14.70
CA ALA A 177 -14.92 14.14 -14.42
C ALA A 177 -14.20 14.55 -15.72
N ALA A 178 -14.20 13.69 -16.74
CA ALA A 178 -13.65 14.00 -18.06
C ALA A 178 -14.38 15.19 -18.71
N ALA A 179 -15.72 15.21 -18.66
CA ALA A 179 -16.54 16.33 -19.17
C ALA A 179 -16.29 17.64 -18.40
N ARG A 180 -15.81 17.58 -17.16
CA ARG A 180 -15.42 18.73 -16.31
C ARG A 180 -13.95 19.11 -16.43
N GLY A 181 -13.20 18.49 -17.35
CA GLY A 181 -11.81 18.85 -17.65
C GLY A 181 -10.74 18.05 -16.90
N ALA A 182 -11.07 16.87 -16.35
CA ALA A 182 -10.04 15.95 -15.87
C ALA A 182 -9.08 15.61 -17.01
N ARG A 183 -7.76 15.68 -16.73
CA ARG A 183 -6.73 15.36 -17.73
C ARG A 183 -6.64 13.86 -18.03
N HIS A 184 -6.81 13.05 -16.99
CA HIS A 184 -6.78 11.59 -17.08
C HIS A 184 -7.83 10.97 -16.17
N THR A 185 -8.52 9.95 -16.68
CA THR A 185 -9.38 9.08 -15.87
C THR A 185 -9.16 7.64 -16.32
N VAL A 186 -8.77 6.75 -15.40
CA VAL A 186 -8.45 5.35 -15.73
C VAL A 186 -8.95 4.41 -14.64
N SER A 187 -9.55 3.28 -15.04
CA SER A 187 -9.89 2.20 -14.11
C SER A 187 -8.62 1.46 -13.70
N LEU A 188 -8.47 1.20 -12.41
CA LEU A 188 -7.33 0.47 -11.89
C LEU A 188 -7.57 -1.05 -11.93
N LYS A 189 -6.48 -1.84 -11.96
CA LYS A 189 -6.53 -3.31 -11.95
C LYS A 189 -6.81 -3.90 -10.57
N VAL A 190 -7.23 -3.08 -9.60
CA VAL A 190 -7.62 -3.48 -8.26
C VAL A 190 -9.14 -3.64 -8.23
N ALA A 191 -9.61 -4.82 -7.84
CA ALA A 191 -11.05 -5.15 -7.86
C ALA A 191 -11.81 -4.70 -6.61
N LEU A 192 -11.12 -4.30 -5.56
CA LEU A 192 -11.72 -3.89 -4.29
C LEU A 192 -11.80 -2.36 -4.19
N PRO A 193 -12.85 -1.82 -3.52
CA PRO A 193 -12.98 -0.39 -3.24
C PRO A 193 -12.19 -0.02 -1.98
N SER A 194 -10.87 -0.33 -1.98
CA SER A 194 -9.97 -0.10 -0.84
C SER A 194 -10.01 1.35 -0.41
N HIS A 195 -9.77 1.60 0.87
CA HIS A 195 -9.70 2.94 1.48
C HIS A 195 -11.00 3.73 1.36
N THR A 196 -12.13 3.01 1.27
CA THR A 196 -13.47 3.61 1.30
C THR A 196 -14.31 2.97 2.40
N PRO A 197 -15.37 3.63 2.88
CA PRO A 197 -16.27 3.08 3.91
C PRO A 197 -16.89 1.72 3.57
N LEU A 198 -16.84 1.30 2.31
CA LEU A 198 -17.36 0.01 1.85
C LEU A 198 -16.60 -1.19 2.46
N LEU A 199 -15.38 -1.00 2.98
CA LEU A 199 -14.59 -2.03 3.65
C LEU A 199 -14.62 -1.91 5.19
N GLY A 200 -15.59 -1.22 5.78
CA GLY A 200 -15.68 -1.02 7.23
C GLY A 200 -15.61 -2.31 8.05
N ALA A 201 -16.28 -3.37 7.59
CA ALA A 201 -16.28 -4.67 8.28
C ALA A 201 -14.87 -5.30 8.37
N ALA A 202 -13.99 -5.09 7.39
CA ALA A 202 -12.59 -5.53 7.45
C ALA A 202 -11.80 -4.69 8.47
N THR A 203 -12.04 -3.39 8.51
CA THR A 203 -11.42 -2.48 9.50
C THR A 203 -11.74 -2.88 10.93
N GLU A 204 -12.98 -3.30 11.22
CA GLU A 204 -13.40 -3.71 12.57
C GLU A 204 -12.70 -4.99 13.04
N GLN A 205 -12.35 -5.88 12.13
CA GLN A 205 -11.75 -7.19 12.45
C GLN A 205 -10.21 -7.17 12.49
N PHE A 206 -9.58 -6.27 11.74
CA PHE A 206 -8.13 -6.28 11.55
C PHE A 206 -7.32 -5.93 12.81
N PRO A 207 -7.76 -5.07 13.76
CA PRO A 207 -7.03 -4.81 15.01
C PRO A 207 -6.75 -6.09 15.83
N ALA A 208 -7.72 -7.00 15.94
CA ALA A 208 -7.52 -8.26 16.64
C ALA A 208 -6.39 -9.09 16.00
N VAL A 209 -6.36 -9.14 14.66
CA VAL A 209 -5.30 -9.82 13.91
C VAL A 209 -3.93 -9.16 14.13
N LEU A 210 -3.87 -7.83 14.19
CA LEU A 210 -2.64 -7.09 14.47
C LEU A 210 -2.11 -7.36 15.89
N HIS A 211 -2.98 -7.36 16.89
CA HIS A 211 -2.60 -7.67 18.29
C HIS A 211 -2.05 -9.08 18.46
N GLU A 212 -2.61 -10.09 17.77
CA GLU A 212 -2.08 -11.46 17.75
C GLU A 212 -0.62 -11.51 17.31
N MET A 213 -0.19 -10.60 16.46
CA MET A 213 1.15 -10.55 15.89
C MET A 213 2.16 -9.74 16.71
N SER A 214 1.72 -9.11 17.80
CA SER A 214 2.56 -8.40 18.77
C SER A 214 3.53 -7.39 18.12
N PRO A 215 3.04 -6.39 17.37
CA PRO A 215 3.90 -5.37 16.75
C PRO A 215 4.64 -4.56 17.81
N ARG A 216 5.76 -3.97 17.39
CA ARG A 216 6.65 -3.16 18.24
C ARG A 216 6.79 -1.75 17.66
N LEU A 217 7.41 -0.86 18.42
CA LEU A 217 7.85 0.41 17.86
C LEU A 217 8.98 0.20 16.83
N PRO A 218 9.10 1.10 15.84
CA PRO A 218 10.20 1.10 14.89
C PRO A 218 11.56 1.10 15.58
N ARG A 219 12.58 0.57 14.89
CA ARG A 219 13.98 0.62 15.37
C ARG A 219 14.42 2.05 15.60
N ALA A 220 15.32 2.25 16.56
CA ALA A 220 15.96 3.54 16.80
C ALA A 220 16.57 4.13 15.50
N GLY A 221 16.29 5.38 15.22
CA GLY A 221 16.71 6.05 13.98
C GLY A 221 15.71 5.92 12.82
N TYR A 222 14.68 5.08 12.94
CA TYR A 222 13.66 4.88 11.91
C TYR A 222 12.37 5.58 12.31
N ARG A 223 11.80 6.38 11.40
CA ARG A 223 10.48 6.99 11.54
C ARG A 223 9.52 6.27 10.60
N LEU A 224 8.49 5.65 11.15
CA LEU A 224 7.41 5.02 10.39
C LEU A 224 6.24 6.00 10.33
N LEU A 225 5.75 6.26 9.13
CA LEU A 225 4.61 7.15 8.90
C LEU A 225 3.32 6.34 8.73
N SER A 226 2.22 6.91 9.17
CA SER A 226 0.87 6.41 8.89
C SER A 226 0.36 6.92 7.56
N GLY A 227 -0.22 6.05 6.75
CA GLY A 227 -0.77 6.38 5.44
C GLY A 227 -2.02 7.27 5.47
N ILE A 228 -2.77 7.30 6.58
CA ILE A 228 -4.00 8.11 6.64
C ILE A 228 -3.74 9.61 6.83
N ASP A 229 -2.61 10.01 7.39
CA ASP A 229 -2.35 11.40 7.75
C ASP A 229 -0.87 11.84 7.64
N GLY A 230 0.04 10.93 7.34
CA GLY A 230 1.47 11.21 7.27
C GLY A 230 2.14 11.39 8.64
N ASP A 231 1.45 11.19 9.73
CA ASP A 231 2.01 11.32 11.08
C ASP A 231 2.99 10.19 11.41
N THR A 232 4.01 10.51 12.20
CA THR A 232 4.94 9.50 12.73
C THR A 232 4.24 8.63 13.77
N ILE A 233 4.34 7.31 13.65
CA ILE A 233 3.88 6.35 14.66
C ILE A 233 4.79 6.44 15.88
N GLN A 234 4.24 6.89 17.01
CA GLN A 234 4.97 7.09 18.26
C GLN A 234 4.61 6.07 19.36
N ASP A 235 3.48 5.42 19.24
CA ASP A 235 3.06 4.32 20.10
C ASP A 235 2.39 3.21 19.29
N VAL A 236 2.42 1.99 19.84
CA VAL A 236 1.97 0.79 19.12
C VAL A 236 0.46 0.78 18.94
N GLU A 237 -0.31 1.19 19.95
CA GLU A 237 -1.77 1.14 19.89
C GLU A 237 -2.34 2.12 18.86
N THR A 238 -1.85 3.36 18.86
CA THR A 238 -2.20 4.34 17.83
C THR A 238 -1.79 3.85 16.44
N GLY A 239 -0.64 3.20 16.33
CA GLY A 239 -0.18 2.62 15.08
C GLY A 239 -1.08 1.49 14.58
N ILE A 240 -1.51 0.59 15.45
CA ILE A 240 -2.47 -0.49 15.14
C ILE A 240 -3.81 0.11 14.69
N ASP A 241 -4.36 1.09 15.44
CA ASP A 241 -5.61 1.76 15.08
C ASP A 241 -5.52 2.39 13.68
N LYS A 242 -4.48 3.18 13.41
CA LYS A 242 -4.29 3.84 12.13
C LYS A 242 -4.11 2.83 10.98
N LEU A 243 -3.27 1.79 11.16
CA LEU A 243 -3.06 0.75 10.14
C LEU A 243 -4.33 -0.04 9.84
N ALA A 244 -5.16 -0.32 10.84
CA ALA A 244 -6.45 -0.97 10.64
C ALA A 244 -7.45 -0.04 9.93
N ARG A 245 -7.58 1.18 10.39
CA ARG A 245 -8.49 2.18 9.79
C ARG A 245 -8.14 2.51 8.35
N GLN A 246 -6.87 2.43 7.97
CA GLN A 246 -6.40 2.62 6.60
C GLN A 246 -7.18 1.77 5.58
N ILE A 247 -7.70 0.59 5.97
CA ILE A 247 -8.46 -0.30 5.07
C ILE A 247 -9.71 0.40 4.52
N SER A 248 -10.40 1.20 5.34
CA SER A 248 -11.67 1.84 4.97
C SER A 248 -11.68 3.37 5.09
N THR A 249 -10.53 3.98 5.32
CA THR A 249 -10.34 5.44 5.42
C THR A 249 -9.40 5.92 4.33
N THR A 250 -9.67 7.09 3.78
CA THR A 250 -8.82 7.74 2.76
C THR A 250 -7.36 7.79 3.22
N ILE A 251 -6.45 7.38 2.35
CA ILE A 251 -5.00 7.58 2.50
C ILE A 251 -4.65 9.01 2.04
N ASP A 252 -3.84 9.71 2.81
CA ASP A 252 -3.23 10.99 2.41
C ASP A 252 -1.75 10.77 2.06
N TRP A 253 -1.52 10.32 0.83
CA TRP A 253 -0.16 10.07 0.35
C TRP A 253 0.63 11.38 0.19
N ALA A 254 -0.03 12.46 -0.20
CA ALA A 254 0.58 13.78 -0.27
C ALA A 254 1.13 14.22 1.09
N ALA A 255 0.39 13.99 2.18
CA ALA A 255 0.86 14.26 3.55
C ALA A 255 2.06 13.36 3.92
N CYS A 256 2.07 12.09 3.52
CA CYS A 256 3.22 11.20 3.74
C CYS A 256 4.49 11.74 3.07
N LEU A 257 4.41 12.16 1.81
CA LEU A 257 5.54 12.72 1.07
C LEU A 257 6.02 14.05 1.68
N GLU A 258 5.09 14.89 2.12
CA GLU A 258 5.45 16.15 2.80
C GLU A 258 6.13 15.87 4.15
N SER A 259 5.67 14.86 4.90
CA SER A 259 6.32 14.43 6.15
C SER A 259 7.73 13.89 5.92
N CYS A 260 7.98 13.19 4.80
CA CYS A 260 9.33 12.78 4.40
C CYS A 260 10.24 14.00 4.15
N ARG A 261 9.76 15.01 3.41
CA ARG A 261 10.49 16.25 3.15
C ARG A 261 10.75 17.04 4.44
N SER A 262 9.73 17.22 5.26
CA SER A 262 9.81 17.92 6.55
C SER A 262 10.75 17.24 7.55
N ALA A 263 10.95 15.92 7.43
CA ALA A 263 11.94 15.18 8.20
C ALA A 263 13.39 15.41 7.71
N GLY A 264 13.58 16.11 6.59
CA GLY A 264 14.88 16.41 5.98
C GLY A 264 15.37 15.30 5.03
N ALA A 265 14.49 14.47 4.47
CA ALA A 265 14.89 13.51 3.46
C ALA A 265 15.11 14.21 2.10
N GLU A 266 16.35 14.17 1.60
CA GLU A 266 16.73 14.72 0.29
C GLU A 266 16.74 13.65 -0.82
N ALA A 267 16.72 12.38 -0.44
CA ALA A 267 16.67 11.25 -1.34
C ALA A 267 15.56 10.28 -0.94
N ALA A 268 14.93 9.66 -1.94
CA ALA A 268 13.95 8.60 -1.74
C ALA A 268 14.37 7.33 -2.47
N LEU A 269 14.09 6.18 -1.85
CA LEU A 269 14.25 4.87 -2.44
C LEU A 269 12.89 4.15 -2.41
N GLU A 270 12.36 3.85 -3.58
CA GLU A 270 11.14 3.06 -3.72
C GLU A 270 11.46 1.56 -3.68
N LEU A 271 10.79 0.84 -2.78
CA LEU A 271 10.92 -0.61 -2.59
C LEU A 271 9.65 -1.32 -3.08
N GLY A 272 9.42 -1.32 -4.36
CA GLY A 272 8.20 -1.93 -4.86
C GLY A 272 8.23 -2.29 -6.33
N PRO A 273 7.18 -2.96 -6.80
CA PRO A 273 7.12 -3.44 -8.17
C PRO A 273 6.79 -2.34 -9.20
N GLY A 274 6.78 -1.10 -8.80
CA GLY A 274 6.46 0.04 -9.66
C GLY A 274 7.52 1.13 -9.62
N THR A 275 7.20 2.25 -10.26
CA THR A 275 7.99 3.48 -10.30
C THR A 275 7.05 4.68 -10.19
N ALA A 276 6.00 4.58 -9.39
CA ALA A 276 4.89 5.53 -9.40
C ALA A 276 4.79 6.40 -8.13
N LEU A 277 5.64 6.15 -7.12
CA LEU A 277 5.63 6.89 -5.86
C LEU A 277 6.53 8.12 -5.84
#